data_1cdc0918ca5eae014dea69df633cf982
#
_entry.id   1cdc0918ca5eae014dea69df633cf982
#
_cell.length_a   1.000
_cell.length_b   1.000
_cell.length_c   1.000
_cell.angle_alpha   90.00
_cell.angle_beta   90.00
_cell.angle_gamma   90.00
#
_symmetry.space_group_name_H-M   'P 1'
#
loop_
_entity.id
_entity.type
_entity.pdbx_description
1 polymer ?
#
loop_
_entity_poly.entity_id
_entity_poly.type
_entity_poly.pdbx_seq_one_letter_code
_entity_poly.pdbx_strand_id
1 'polypeptide(L)'
;MLSSRQTIRNLAAPSKLAGPIIRSSNLQFFLARADQARAEAETATLEHVRERCRRSEAAWTALADRAARSEELRVAQEKLKAAQVQE
;
A
#
# COMPACT_ATOMS: atom_id res chain seq x y z
N MET A 1 20.48 19.10 17.68
CA MET A 1 19.14 19.20 17.10
C MET A 1 19.18 19.09 15.60
N LEU A 2 20.08 19.79 14.97
CA LEU A 2 20.21 19.70 13.53
C LEU A 2 20.60 18.30 13.10
N SER A 3 21.40 17.63 13.91
CA SER A 3 21.81 16.27 13.62
C SER A 3 20.62 15.33 13.54
N SER A 4 19.67 15.52 14.43
CA SER A 4 18.50 14.65 14.47
C SER A 4 17.70 14.75 13.19
N ARG A 5 17.55 15.96 12.69
CA ARG A 5 16.80 16.17 11.46
C ARG A 5 17.49 15.51 10.28
N GLN A 6 18.82 15.66 10.23
CA GLN A 6 19.58 15.04 9.17
C GLN A 6 19.48 13.53 9.22
N THR A 7 19.49 13.00 10.43
CA THR A 7 19.35 11.56 10.60
C THR A 7 18.04 11.06 10.03
N ILE A 8 16.96 11.81 10.27
CA ILE A 8 15.65 11.44 9.76
C ILE A 8 15.65 11.46 8.24
N ARG A 9 16.28 12.45 7.64
CA ARG A 9 16.37 12.53 6.19
C ARG A 9 17.13 11.34 5.63
N ASN A 10 18.20 10.98 6.28
CA ASN A 10 19.01 9.86 5.83
C ASN A 10 18.23 8.57 5.86
N LEU A 11 17.38 8.42 6.85
CA LEU A 11 16.55 7.22 6.93
C LEU A 11 15.58 7.15 5.77
N ALA A 12 15.15 8.28 5.27
CA ALA A 12 14.23 8.32 4.13
C ALA A 12 14.92 7.93 2.83
N ALA A 13 16.22 8.17 2.72
CA ALA A 13 16.95 7.89 1.49
C ALA A 13 16.85 6.44 1.04
N PRO A 14 17.02 5.47 1.94
CA PRO A 14 16.91 4.06 1.50
C PRO A 14 15.56 3.72 0.86
N SER A 15 14.52 4.41 1.28
CA SER A 15 13.20 4.16 0.71
C SER A 15 13.18 4.43 -0.78
N LYS A 16 13.89 5.45 -1.20
CA LYS A 16 13.94 5.80 -2.62
C LYS A 16 14.61 4.72 -3.43
N LEU A 17 15.61 4.10 -2.87
CA LEU A 17 16.35 3.08 -3.58
C LEU A 17 15.53 1.82 -3.83
N ALA A 18 14.52 1.61 -3.01
CA ALA A 18 13.69 0.43 -3.11
C ALA A 18 12.38 0.71 -3.85
N GLY A 19 12.45 1.51 -4.92
CA GLY A 19 11.28 1.91 -5.67
C GLY A 19 10.41 0.76 -6.15
N PRO A 20 10.97 -0.24 -6.84
CA PRO A 20 10.16 -1.36 -7.32
C PRO A 20 9.55 -2.17 -6.18
N ILE A 21 10.29 -2.32 -5.10
CA ILE A 21 9.82 -3.03 -3.94
C ILE A 21 8.70 -2.25 -3.26
N ILE A 22 8.77 -0.93 -3.33
CA ILE A 22 7.74 -0.08 -2.73
C ILE A 22 6.37 -0.35 -3.31
N ARG A 23 6.29 -0.67 -4.59
CA ARG A 23 5.02 -0.94 -5.24
C ARG A 23 4.32 -2.14 -4.61
N SER A 24 5.04 -3.24 -4.49
CA SER A 24 4.51 -4.42 -3.81
C SER A 24 4.24 -4.13 -2.35
N SER A 25 5.12 -3.36 -1.73
CA SER A 25 4.96 -2.97 -0.34
C SER A 25 3.70 -2.14 -0.15
N ASN A 26 3.35 -1.29 -1.12
CA ASN A 26 2.16 -0.47 -1.01
C ASN A 26 0.91 -1.33 -0.98
N LEU A 27 0.83 -2.34 -1.83
CA LEU A 27 -0.31 -3.23 -1.83
C LEU A 27 -0.41 -3.96 -0.49
N GLN A 28 0.69 -4.51 -0.02
CA GLN A 28 0.70 -5.19 1.28
C GLN A 28 0.34 -4.23 2.40
N PHE A 29 0.84 -3.02 2.33
CA PHE A 29 0.54 -2.01 3.33
C PHE A 29 -0.96 -1.71 3.36
N PHE A 30 -1.56 -1.51 2.19
CA PHE A 30 -2.99 -1.20 2.12
C PHE A 30 -3.83 -2.34 2.66
N LEU A 31 -3.47 -3.58 2.32
CA LEU A 31 -4.19 -4.74 2.79
C LEU A 31 -4.07 -4.88 4.31
N ALA A 32 -2.89 -4.64 4.84
CA ALA A 32 -2.68 -4.72 6.29
C ALA A 32 -3.49 -3.64 7.01
N ARG A 33 -3.56 -2.44 6.44
CA ARG A 33 -4.32 -1.38 7.06
C ARG A 33 -5.82 -1.67 7.01
N ALA A 34 -6.28 -2.26 5.92
CA ALA A 34 -7.69 -2.65 5.83
C ALA A 34 -8.03 -3.70 6.87
N ASP A 35 -7.16 -4.68 7.05
CA ASP A 35 -7.35 -5.71 8.07
C ASP A 35 -7.39 -5.11 9.46
N GLN A 36 -6.48 -4.17 9.72
CA GLN A 36 -6.43 -3.52 11.02
C GLN A 36 -7.71 -2.75 11.29
N ALA A 37 -8.21 -2.01 10.30
CA ALA A 37 -9.42 -1.24 10.46
C ALA A 37 -10.62 -2.16 10.69
N ARG A 38 -10.66 -3.29 9.99
CA ARG A 38 -11.73 -4.26 10.17
C ARG A 38 -11.72 -4.82 11.59
N ALA A 39 -10.53 -5.18 12.06
CA ALA A 39 -10.41 -5.73 13.41
C ALA A 39 -10.85 -4.71 14.45
N GLU A 40 -10.46 -3.46 14.26
CA GLU A 40 -10.86 -2.41 15.18
C GLU A 40 -12.37 -2.20 15.17
N ALA A 41 -12.99 -2.30 13.98
CA ALA A 41 -14.43 -2.16 13.89
C ALA A 41 -15.13 -3.28 14.66
N GLU A 42 -14.59 -4.49 14.57
CA GLU A 42 -15.20 -5.64 15.22
C GLU A 42 -15.10 -5.56 16.73
N THR A 43 -14.06 -4.95 17.25
CA THR A 43 -13.88 -4.85 18.70
C THR A 43 -14.44 -3.56 19.27
N ALA A 44 -14.83 -2.60 18.44
CA ALA A 44 -15.33 -1.33 18.93
C ALA A 44 -16.70 -1.51 19.55
N THR A 45 -16.88 -0.89 20.71
CA THR A 45 -18.15 -0.95 21.41
C THR A 45 -19.03 0.26 21.12
N LEU A 46 -18.42 1.38 20.72
CA LEU A 46 -19.15 2.59 20.41
C LEU A 46 -19.49 2.64 18.94
N GLU A 47 -20.74 3.01 18.67
CA GLU A 47 -21.24 2.97 17.30
C GLU A 47 -20.45 3.89 16.36
N HIS A 48 -20.20 5.12 16.80
CA HIS A 48 -19.51 6.05 15.90
C HIS A 48 -18.05 5.65 15.66
N VAL A 49 -17.44 4.96 16.62
CA VAL A 49 -16.09 4.45 16.42
C VAL A 49 -16.11 3.33 15.40
N ARG A 50 -17.10 2.45 15.51
CA ARG A 50 -17.24 1.34 14.57
C ARG A 50 -17.45 1.86 13.16
N GLU A 51 -18.32 2.85 12.99
CA GLU A 51 -18.57 3.42 11.68
C GLU A 51 -17.33 4.05 11.09
N ARG A 52 -16.57 4.75 11.91
CA ARG A 52 -15.33 5.36 11.43
C ARG A 52 -14.35 4.30 10.98
N CYS A 53 -14.22 3.23 11.75
CA CYS A 53 -13.31 2.15 11.37
C CYS A 53 -13.76 1.47 10.08
N ARG A 54 -15.06 1.33 9.88
CA ARG A 54 -15.57 0.72 8.66
C ARG A 54 -15.32 1.60 7.45
N ARG A 55 -15.46 2.91 7.61
CA ARG A 55 -15.12 3.83 6.52
C ARG A 55 -13.64 3.76 6.21
N SER A 56 -12.82 3.64 7.24
CA SER A 56 -11.38 3.51 7.06
C SER A 56 -11.05 2.21 6.33
N GLU A 57 -11.69 1.12 6.71
CA GLU A 57 -11.51 -0.16 6.04
C GLU A 57 -11.86 -0.06 4.57
N ALA A 58 -12.99 0.56 4.26
CA ALA A 58 -13.41 0.70 2.87
C ALA A 58 -12.43 1.51 2.06
N ALA A 59 -11.90 2.58 2.65
CA ALA A 59 -10.93 3.42 1.95
C ALA A 59 -9.64 2.66 1.67
N TRP A 60 -9.13 1.93 2.66
CA TRP A 60 -7.92 1.16 2.45
C TRP A 60 -8.12 0.04 1.45
N THR A 61 -9.29 -0.60 1.48
CA THR A 61 -9.61 -1.65 0.53
C THR A 61 -9.66 -1.11 -0.89
N ALA A 62 -10.22 0.08 -1.08
CA ALA A 62 -10.26 0.67 -2.41
C ALA A 62 -8.86 0.97 -2.93
N LEU A 63 -7.96 1.43 -2.05
CA LEU A 63 -6.58 1.66 -2.44
C LEU A 63 -5.88 0.36 -2.80
N ALA A 64 -6.15 -0.69 -2.04
CA ALA A 64 -5.57 -2.01 -2.33
C ALA A 64 -6.04 -2.54 -3.67
N ASP A 65 -7.34 -2.40 -3.96
CA ASP A 65 -7.87 -2.84 -5.24
C ASP A 65 -7.23 -2.12 -6.40
N ARG A 66 -7.05 -0.80 -6.25
CA ARG A 66 -6.42 -0.01 -7.29
C ARG A 66 -4.98 -0.44 -7.50
N ALA A 67 -4.25 -0.66 -6.42
CA ALA A 67 -2.87 -1.10 -6.52
C ALA A 67 -2.76 -2.47 -7.18
N ALA A 68 -3.68 -3.37 -6.85
CA ALA A 68 -3.68 -4.70 -7.43
C ALA A 68 -3.93 -4.64 -8.93
N ARG A 69 -4.88 -3.81 -9.36
CA ARG A 69 -5.16 -3.67 -10.78
C ARG A 69 -4.00 -3.07 -11.54
N SER A 70 -3.33 -2.09 -10.95
CA SER A 70 -2.14 -1.51 -11.57
C SER A 70 -1.07 -2.56 -11.76
N GLU A 71 -0.90 -3.41 -10.76
CA GLU A 71 0.12 -4.45 -10.82
C GLU A 71 -0.20 -5.44 -11.91
N GLU A 72 -1.47 -5.81 -12.04
CA GLU A 72 -1.90 -6.75 -13.08
C GLU A 72 -1.65 -6.19 -14.47
N LEU A 73 -1.95 -4.90 -14.65
CA LEU A 73 -1.72 -4.27 -15.94
C LEU A 73 -0.24 -4.23 -16.28
N ARG A 74 0.59 -3.93 -15.29
CA ARG A 74 2.01 -3.87 -15.53
C ARG A 74 2.56 -5.23 -15.94
N VAL A 75 2.12 -6.28 -15.26
CA VAL A 75 2.55 -7.63 -15.58
C VAL A 75 2.09 -8.02 -16.97
N ALA A 76 0.86 -7.70 -17.32
CA ALA A 76 0.35 -8.01 -18.66
C ALA A 76 1.13 -7.31 -19.74
N GLN A 77 1.48 -6.04 -19.52
CA GLN A 77 2.28 -5.30 -20.50
C GLN A 77 3.67 -5.87 -20.65
N GLU A 78 4.25 -6.31 -19.54
CA GLU A 78 5.58 -6.92 -19.62
C GLU A 78 5.55 -8.22 -20.40
N LYS A 79 4.48 -9.00 -20.25
CA LYS A 79 4.34 -10.23 -21.02
C LYS A 79 4.18 -9.96 -22.49
N LEU A 80 3.44 -8.92 -22.84
CA LEU A 80 3.30 -8.55 -24.24
C LEU A 80 4.62 -8.14 -24.85
N LYS A 81 5.39 -7.35 -24.11
CA LYS A 81 6.69 -6.94 -24.60
C LYS A 81 7.61 -8.12 -24.80
N ALA A 82 7.59 -9.05 -23.85
CA ALA A 82 8.43 -10.24 -23.97
C ALA A 82 8.06 -11.06 -25.19
N ALA A 83 6.76 -11.18 -25.46
CA ALA A 83 6.30 -11.93 -26.63
C ALA A 83 6.76 -11.26 -27.92
N GLN A 84 6.69 -9.92 -27.96
CA GLN A 84 7.11 -9.21 -29.17
C GLN A 84 8.61 -9.33 -29.41
N VAL A 85 9.37 -9.32 -28.33
CA VAL A 85 10.82 -9.41 -28.45
C VAL A 85 11.25 -10.77 -29.01
N GLN A 86 10.49 -11.80 -28.65
CA GLN A 86 10.83 -13.15 -29.10
C GLN A 86 10.63 -13.35 -30.61
N GLU A 87 9.82 -12.51 -31.21
CA GLU A 87 9.64 -12.60 -32.66
C GLU A 87 10.80 -11.96 -33.39
#